data_2a3ce3f0072fa6cb591b44f0eae3d355
#
_entry.id   2a3ce3f0072fa6cb591b44f0eae3d355
#
_cell.length_a   1.000
_cell.length_b   1.000
_cell.length_c   1.000
_cell.angle_alpha   90.00
_cell.angle_beta   90.00
_cell.angle_gamma   90.00
#
_symmetry.space_group_name_H-M   'P 1'
#
loop_
_entity.id
_entity.type
_entity.pdbx_description
1 polymer ?
#
loop_
_entity_poly.entity_id
_entity_poly.type
_entity_poly.pdbx_seq_one_letter_code
_entity_poly.pdbx_strand_id
1 'polypeptide(L)'
;FIDQNESFNWHPGMMLPGTRLQVPWYADLVALADPCNPYIYMKFLQARKRMIRFAIGEKHFIKRTEYNEYCQWVVKQLPSLQFNTTCIKIEKDSHFYKVTTNKGTFLAQKIVLGTGTVPFVPALEQTSNENTFHSADYLFRKESILGLNSITIVGSGQSAAEIFYDLLQTYH
;
A
#
# COMPACT_ATOMS: atom_id res chain seq x y z
N PHE A 1 15.31 -7.75 4.50
CA PHE A 1 14.50 -6.94 3.58
C PHE A 1 14.86 -5.48 3.75
N ILE A 2 14.94 -4.73 2.65
CA ILE A 2 15.22 -3.29 2.68
C ILE A 2 14.08 -2.53 1.97
N ASP A 3 13.72 -1.36 2.49
CA ASP A 3 12.72 -0.46 1.92
C ASP A 3 13.19 0.99 2.09
N GLN A 4 13.00 1.82 1.07
CA GLN A 4 13.39 3.22 1.11
C GLN A 4 12.46 4.09 1.97
N ASN A 5 11.21 3.65 2.18
CA ASN A 5 10.23 4.38 2.98
C ASN A 5 10.60 4.35 4.47
N GLU A 6 10.09 5.29 5.25
CA GLU A 6 10.30 5.34 6.70
C GLU A 6 9.59 4.20 7.44
N SER A 7 8.47 3.77 6.91
CA SER A 7 7.62 2.72 7.48
C SER A 7 6.71 2.12 6.43
N PHE A 8 6.15 0.96 6.73
CA PHE A 8 5.13 0.38 5.87
C PHE A 8 3.81 1.17 5.95
N ASN A 9 3.35 1.62 4.79
CA ASN A 9 2.02 2.19 4.63
C ASN A 9 1.46 1.84 3.25
N TRP A 10 0.31 1.18 3.22
CA TRP A 10 -0.26 0.66 1.98
C TRP A 10 -1.14 1.71 1.30
N HIS A 11 -0.74 2.16 0.11
CA HIS A 11 -1.47 3.14 -0.72
C HIS A 11 -2.01 4.36 0.06
N PRO A 12 -1.17 5.10 0.80
CA PRO A 12 -1.64 6.12 1.74
C PRO A 12 -2.46 7.24 1.07
N GLY A 13 -2.16 7.60 -0.18
CA GLY A 13 -2.90 8.62 -0.93
C GLY A 13 -4.31 8.17 -1.40
N MET A 14 -4.63 6.87 -1.27
CA MET A 14 -5.93 6.29 -1.64
C MET A 14 -6.62 5.56 -0.48
N MET A 15 -6.26 5.89 0.76
CA MET A 15 -6.86 5.30 1.96
C MET A 15 -8.17 5.98 2.35
N LEU A 16 -9.08 6.09 1.39
CA LEU A 16 -10.38 6.74 1.55
C LEU A 16 -11.24 6.05 2.62
N PRO A 17 -12.01 6.81 3.42
CA PRO A 17 -12.89 6.26 4.43
C PRO A 17 -13.91 5.27 3.83
N GLY A 18 -14.06 4.12 4.45
CA GLY A 18 -15.06 3.12 4.05
C GLY A 18 -14.67 2.22 2.88
N THR A 19 -13.60 2.52 2.14
CA THR A 19 -13.14 1.69 1.03
C THR A 19 -12.71 0.29 1.48
N ARG A 20 -12.96 -0.69 0.63
CA ARG A 20 -12.69 -2.11 0.92
C ARG A 20 -11.70 -2.70 -0.07
N LEU A 21 -11.09 -3.82 0.32
CA LEU A 21 -10.34 -4.67 -0.60
C LEU A 21 -11.30 -5.27 -1.63
N GLN A 22 -10.79 -5.53 -2.82
CA GLN A 22 -11.48 -6.29 -3.88
C GLN A 22 -11.28 -7.80 -3.76
N VAL A 23 -10.47 -8.22 -2.80
CA VAL A 23 -10.18 -9.62 -2.50
C VAL A 23 -10.70 -9.96 -1.11
N PRO A 24 -11.09 -11.20 -0.85
CA PRO A 24 -11.58 -11.62 0.45
C PRO A 24 -10.48 -11.57 1.52
N TRP A 25 -10.87 -11.50 2.79
CA TRP A 25 -9.97 -11.39 3.94
C TRP A 25 -8.92 -12.52 4.05
N TYR A 26 -9.20 -13.69 3.50
CA TYR A 26 -8.27 -14.83 3.49
C TYR A 26 -7.21 -14.75 2.38
N ALA A 27 -7.32 -13.80 1.46
CA ALA A 27 -6.22 -13.41 0.58
C ALA A 27 -5.28 -12.46 1.34
N ASP A 28 -4.72 -12.96 2.43
CA ASP A 28 -3.84 -12.25 3.33
C ASP A 28 -2.34 -12.38 2.92
N LEU A 29 -1.42 -12.08 3.82
CA LEU A 29 0.01 -12.16 3.55
C LEU A 29 0.56 -13.60 3.54
N VAL A 30 -0.27 -14.58 3.85
CA VAL A 30 0.12 -15.98 3.98
C VAL A 30 -0.78 -16.84 3.09
N ALA A 31 -0.20 -17.90 2.50
CA ALA A 31 -1.00 -18.86 1.75
C ALA A 31 -1.93 -19.68 2.67
N LEU A 32 -3.14 -19.98 2.19
CA LEU A 32 -4.08 -20.87 2.90
C LEU A 32 -3.52 -22.26 3.22
N ALA A 33 -2.42 -22.65 2.57
CA ALA A 33 -1.73 -23.90 2.85
C ALA A 33 -1.08 -23.95 4.26
N ASP A 34 -0.87 -22.81 4.91
CA ASP A 34 -0.31 -22.73 6.25
C ASP A 34 -1.24 -21.95 7.21
N PRO A 35 -2.36 -22.54 7.62
CA PRO A 35 -3.36 -21.87 8.46
C PRO A 35 -2.89 -21.63 9.91
N CYS A 36 -1.78 -22.23 10.31
CA CYS A 36 -1.19 -22.05 11.64
C CYS A 36 -0.11 -20.95 11.68
N ASN A 37 0.21 -20.35 10.55
CA ASN A 37 1.24 -19.30 10.46
C ASN A 37 0.93 -18.14 11.43
N PRO A 38 1.93 -17.62 12.17
CA PRO A 38 1.73 -16.54 13.12
C PRO A 38 1.30 -15.21 12.46
N TYR A 39 1.47 -15.04 11.16
CA TYR A 39 1.21 -13.81 10.43
C TYR A 39 -0.10 -13.80 9.65
N ILE A 40 -0.96 -14.82 9.77
CA ILE A 40 -2.28 -14.82 9.12
C ILE A 40 -3.19 -13.75 9.69
N TYR A 41 -4.15 -13.28 8.89
CA TYR A 41 -5.11 -12.25 9.29
C TYR A 41 -5.92 -12.64 10.55
N MET A 42 -6.27 -13.91 10.71
CA MET A 42 -7.00 -14.40 11.91
C MET A 42 -6.16 -14.23 13.19
N LYS A 43 -4.83 -14.38 13.12
CA LYS A 43 -3.95 -14.12 14.28
C LYS A 43 -3.90 -12.64 14.64
N PHE A 44 -3.91 -11.76 13.65
CA PHE A 44 -4.07 -10.33 13.88
C PHE A 44 -5.39 -10.01 14.60
N LEU A 45 -6.52 -10.56 14.13
CA LEU A 45 -7.82 -10.37 14.79
C LEU A 45 -7.81 -10.90 16.24
N GLN A 46 -7.17 -12.04 16.48
CA GLN A 46 -6.98 -12.58 17.83
C GLN A 46 -6.19 -11.63 18.72
N ALA A 47 -5.05 -11.14 18.23
CA ALA A 47 -4.18 -10.20 18.95
C ALA A 47 -4.90 -8.88 19.27
N ARG A 48 -5.81 -8.44 18.39
CA ARG A 48 -6.63 -7.22 18.56
C ARG A 48 -7.94 -7.46 19.32
N LYS A 49 -8.21 -8.70 19.76
CA LYS A 49 -9.46 -9.09 20.44
C LYS A 49 -10.72 -8.78 19.59
N ARG A 50 -10.60 -8.90 18.26
CA ARG A 50 -11.67 -8.58 17.28
C ARG A 50 -12.35 -9.81 16.67
N MET A 51 -11.94 -11.03 17.00
CA MET A 51 -12.43 -12.28 16.38
C MET A 51 -13.95 -12.41 16.40
N ILE A 52 -14.57 -12.27 17.58
CA ILE A 52 -16.02 -12.43 17.73
C ILE A 52 -16.77 -11.37 16.91
N ARG A 53 -16.35 -10.10 17.01
CA ARG A 53 -16.96 -9.01 16.26
C ARG A 53 -16.82 -9.20 14.74
N PHE A 54 -15.70 -9.75 14.29
CA PHE A 54 -15.45 -10.07 12.90
C PHE A 54 -16.37 -11.20 12.42
N ALA A 55 -16.50 -12.29 13.19
CA ALA A 55 -17.36 -13.44 12.88
C ALA A 55 -18.84 -13.03 12.79
N ILE A 56 -19.33 -12.25 13.76
CA ILE A 56 -20.73 -11.77 13.76
C ILE A 56 -20.97 -10.82 12.56
N GLY A 57 -19.96 -10.07 12.15
CA GLY A 57 -20.07 -9.09 11.07
C GLY A 57 -20.16 -9.70 9.68
N GLU A 58 -19.86 -10.99 9.50
CA GLU A 58 -19.88 -11.77 8.24
C GLU A 58 -19.23 -11.03 7.05
N LYS A 59 -18.18 -10.26 7.32
CA LYS A 59 -17.56 -9.40 6.31
C LYS A 59 -16.56 -10.19 5.47
N HIS A 60 -16.93 -10.46 4.23
CA HIS A 60 -16.04 -11.13 3.28
C HIS A 60 -14.90 -10.21 2.81
N PHE A 61 -15.21 -8.93 2.55
CA PHE A 61 -14.25 -7.92 2.13
C PHE A 61 -13.97 -6.95 3.28
N ILE A 62 -12.74 -6.90 3.74
CA ILE A 62 -12.31 -6.02 4.83
C ILE A 62 -12.01 -4.60 4.32
N LYS A 63 -11.99 -3.63 5.22
CA LYS A 63 -11.61 -2.26 4.89
C LYS A 63 -10.11 -2.18 4.55
N ARG A 64 -9.74 -1.29 3.64
CA ARG A 64 -8.32 -1.02 3.32
C ARG A 64 -7.54 -0.56 4.55
N THR A 65 -8.14 0.27 5.39
CA THR A 65 -7.54 0.72 6.65
C THR A 65 -7.24 -0.43 7.61
N GLU A 66 -8.13 -1.43 7.69
CA GLU A 66 -7.93 -2.61 8.52
C GLU A 66 -6.84 -3.53 7.94
N TYR A 67 -6.79 -3.67 6.62
CA TYR A 67 -5.70 -4.40 5.96
C TYR A 67 -4.35 -3.73 6.19
N ASN A 68 -4.27 -2.41 6.08
CA ASN A 68 -3.04 -1.66 6.37
C ASN A 68 -2.61 -1.84 7.83
N GLU A 69 -3.55 -1.81 8.80
CA GLU A 69 -3.27 -2.08 10.21
C GLU A 69 -2.73 -3.51 10.41
N TYR A 70 -3.30 -4.49 9.70
CA TYR A 70 -2.81 -5.86 9.71
C TYR A 70 -1.39 -5.97 9.17
N CYS A 71 -1.10 -5.39 8.02
CA CYS A 71 0.25 -5.38 7.45
C CYS A 71 1.26 -4.72 8.41
N GLN A 72 0.92 -3.58 9.01
CA GLN A 72 1.76 -2.90 9.99
C GLN A 72 1.97 -3.74 11.26
N TRP A 73 0.97 -4.52 11.66
CA TRP A 73 1.09 -5.46 12.78
C TRP A 73 2.08 -6.58 12.46
N VAL A 74 2.08 -7.11 11.25
CA VAL A 74 3.07 -8.11 10.78
C VAL A 74 4.46 -7.49 10.73
N VAL A 75 4.60 -6.32 10.11
CA VAL A 75 5.88 -5.58 9.99
C VAL A 75 6.58 -5.44 11.33
N LYS A 76 5.86 -5.12 12.40
CA LYS A 76 6.41 -4.97 13.76
C LYS A 76 6.99 -6.26 14.35
N GLN A 77 6.68 -7.40 13.78
CA GLN A 77 7.15 -8.71 14.22
C GLN A 77 8.31 -9.25 13.39
N LEU A 78 8.71 -8.54 12.34
CA LEU A 78 9.76 -8.96 11.40
C LEU A 78 11.06 -8.18 11.66
N PRO A 79 12.01 -8.74 12.46
CA PRO A 79 13.26 -8.04 12.80
C PRO A 79 14.21 -7.85 11.61
N SER A 80 13.96 -8.56 10.51
CA SER A 80 14.78 -8.48 9.29
C SER A 80 14.44 -7.32 8.37
N LEU A 81 13.41 -6.51 8.69
CA LEU A 81 13.02 -5.34 7.90
C LEU A 81 13.87 -4.12 8.25
N GLN A 82 14.40 -3.47 7.24
CA GLN A 82 15.20 -2.24 7.36
C GLN A 82 14.58 -1.15 6.50
N PHE A 83 13.83 -0.27 7.13
CA PHE A 83 13.28 0.94 6.52
C PHE A 83 14.33 2.05 6.38
N ASN A 84 14.00 3.12 5.64
CA ASN A 84 14.93 4.20 5.30
C ASN A 84 16.21 3.67 4.62
N THR A 85 16.10 2.56 3.88
CA THR A 85 17.24 1.90 3.26
C THR A 85 17.04 1.82 1.75
N THR A 86 17.65 2.78 1.04
CA THR A 86 17.55 2.90 -0.42
C THR A 86 18.59 2.01 -1.07
N CYS A 87 18.16 1.11 -1.96
CA CYS A 87 19.06 0.38 -2.86
C CYS A 87 19.58 1.32 -3.95
N ILE A 88 20.88 1.53 -4.00
CA ILE A 88 21.54 2.42 -4.96
C ILE A 88 22.04 1.62 -6.17
N LYS A 89 22.62 0.45 -5.93
CA LYS A 89 23.24 -0.37 -6.98
C LYS A 89 23.19 -1.83 -6.63
N ILE A 90 22.98 -2.66 -7.65
CA ILE A 90 23.12 -4.13 -7.54
C ILE A 90 24.15 -4.58 -8.57
N GLU A 91 25.16 -5.27 -8.12
CA GLU A 91 26.23 -5.84 -8.96
C GLU A 91 26.28 -7.34 -8.72
N LYS A 92 26.43 -8.11 -9.81
CA LYS A 92 26.63 -9.55 -9.71
C LYS A 92 28.14 -9.84 -9.68
N ASP A 93 28.60 -10.44 -8.62
CA ASP A 93 29.90 -11.09 -8.52
C ASP A 93 29.70 -12.62 -8.68
N SER A 94 30.72 -13.36 -9.02
CA SER A 94 30.66 -14.78 -9.44
C SER A 94 29.63 -15.65 -8.68
N HIS A 95 29.57 -15.52 -7.35
CA HIS A 95 28.67 -16.32 -6.48
C HIS A 95 27.69 -15.50 -5.67
N PHE A 96 27.80 -14.17 -5.66
CA PHE A 96 26.99 -13.29 -4.82
C PHE A 96 26.51 -12.09 -5.61
N TYR A 97 25.43 -11.49 -5.11
CA TYR A 97 25.02 -10.14 -5.46
C TYR A 97 25.51 -9.17 -4.38
N LYS A 98 26.17 -8.12 -4.82
CA LYS A 98 26.55 -6.99 -3.98
C LYS A 98 25.48 -5.93 -4.09
N VAL A 99 24.76 -5.65 -3.01
CA VAL A 99 23.70 -4.63 -2.95
C VAL A 99 24.24 -3.44 -2.17
N THR A 100 24.50 -2.35 -2.85
CA THR A 100 24.95 -1.08 -2.25
C THR A 100 23.75 -0.23 -1.89
N THR A 101 23.68 0.24 -0.66
CA THR A 101 22.61 1.07 -0.13
C THR A 101 23.16 2.34 0.53
N ASN A 102 22.28 3.27 0.88
CA ASN A 102 22.63 4.46 1.67
C ASN A 102 23.13 4.14 3.11
N LYS A 103 22.91 2.90 3.58
CA LYS A 103 23.31 2.45 4.92
C LYS A 103 24.47 1.44 4.92
N GLY A 104 25.02 1.13 3.77
CA GLY A 104 26.10 0.17 3.63
C GLY A 104 25.86 -0.86 2.53
N THR A 105 26.65 -1.92 2.53
CA THR A 105 26.65 -2.95 1.49
C THR A 105 26.22 -4.29 2.07
N PHE A 106 25.31 -4.97 1.35
CA PHE A 106 24.86 -6.33 1.66
C PHE A 106 25.37 -7.30 0.61
N LEU A 107 25.72 -8.50 1.02
CA LEU A 107 26.02 -9.62 0.12
C LEU A 107 24.87 -10.62 0.19
N ALA A 108 24.34 -11.02 -0.96
CA ALA A 108 23.21 -11.94 -1.06
C ALA A 108 23.47 -13.00 -2.13
N GLN A 109 23.12 -14.24 -1.84
CA GLN A 109 23.17 -15.33 -2.83
C GLN A 109 21.99 -15.25 -3.82
N LYS A 110 20.86 -14.73 -3.37
CA LYS A 110 19.62 -14.56 -4.16
C LYS A 110 19.00 -13.21 -3.85
N ILE A 111 18.36 -12.62 -4.84
CA ILE A 111 17.61 -11.35 -4.71
C ILE A 111 16.18 -11.59 -5.15
N VAL A 112 15.24 -11.06 -4.37
CA VAL A 112 13.83 -10.94 -4.74
C VAL A 112 13.53 -9.45 -4.90
N LEU A 113 13.12 -9.04 -6.09
CA LEU A 113 12.74 -7.65 -6.39
C LEU A 113 11.23 -7.50 -6.17
N GLY A 114 10.85 -6.71 -5.16
CA GLY A 114 9.49 -6.36 -4.83
C GLY A 114 9.31 -4.83 -4.84
N THR A 115 9.78 -4.18 -5.90
CA THR A 115 9.85 -2.70 -5.99
C THR A 115 8.50 -2.02 -6.17
N GLY A 116 7.42 -2.79 -6.34
CA GLY A 116 6.10 -2.23 -6.59
C GLY A 116 5.96 -1.63 -7.98
N THR A 117 4.99 -0.74 -8.15
CA THR A 117 4.68 -0.04 -9.39
C THR A 117 4.84 1.47 -9.21
N VAL A 118 5.08 2.18 -10.29
CA VAL A 118 5.00 3.63 -10.34
C VAL A 118 3.66 4.06 -10.95
N PRO A 119 3.08 5.19 -10.54
CA PRO A 119 1.89 5.74 -11.18
C PRO A 119 2.12 5.98 -12.68
N PHE A 120 1.20 5.49 -13.50
CA PHE A 120 1.23 5.74 -14.93
C PHE A 120 0.42 7.00 -15.25
N VAL A 121 1.08 7.99 -15.85
CA VAL A 121 0.44 9.21 -16.35
C VAL A 121 0.44 9.17 -17.88
N PRO A 122 -0.72 9.25 -18.55
CA PRO A 122 -0.80 9.28 -20.01
C PRO A 122 -0.01 10.44 -20.61
N ALA A 123 0.56 10.24 -21.78
CA ALA A 123 1.43 11.24 -22.45
C ALA A 123 0.73 12.60 -22.75
N LEU A 124 -0.59 12.60 -22.83
CA LEU A 124 -1.41 13.82 -23.01
C LEU A 124 -1.39 14.74 -21.77
N GLU A 125 -0.98 14.23 -20.61
CA GLU A 125 -0.94 14.96 -19.34
C GLU A 125 0.48 15.37 -18.92
N GLN A 126 1.49 15.18 -19.78
CA GLN A 126 2.89 15.51 -19.48
C GLN A 126 3.17 17.03 -19.42
N THR A 127 2.18 17.87 -19.58
CA THR A 127 2.27 19.25 -19.10
C THR A 127 2.15 19.20 -17.59
N SER A 128 3.28 19.23 -16.89
CA SER A 128 3.39 19.36 -15.44
C SER A 128 2.68 20.63 -14.97
N ASN A 129 1.37 20.54 -14.84
CA ASN A 129 0.54 21.59 -14.29
C ASN A 129 0.30 21.25 -12.82
N GLU A 130 0.47 22.20 -11.93
CA GLU A 130 0.22 22.05 -10.50
C GLU A 130 -1.22 21.54 -10.20
N ASN A 131 -2.12 21.69 -11.16
CA ASN A 131 -3.51 21.27 -11.07
C ASN A 131 -3.79 19.84 -11.58
N THR A 132 -2.77 19.13 -12.09
CA THR A 132 -2.93 17.75 -12.57
C THR A 132 -2.07 16.80 -11.74
N PHE A 133 -2.65 15.73 -11.21
CA PHE A 133 -1.94 14.74 -10.42
C PHE A 133 -2.57 13.35 -10.53
N HIS A 134 -1.77 12.34 -10.27
CA HIS A 134 -2.24 10.95 -10.28
C HIS A 134 -3.08 10.64 -9.03
N SER A 135 -4.07 9.73 -9.16
CA SER A 135 -4.93 9.30 -8.05
C SER A 135 -4.17 8.81 -6.81
N ALA A 136 -2.96 8.29 -6.97
CA ALA A 136 -2.11 7.88 -5.84
C ALA A 136 -1.79 9.01 -4.86
N ASP A 137 -1.91 10.27 -5.28
CA ASP A 137 -1.64 11.46 -4.48
C ASP A 137 -2.91 12.14 -3.97
N TYR A 138 -4.08 11.56 -4.24
CA TYR A 138 -5.36 12.23 -4.00
C TYR A 138 -5.53 12.75 -2.58
N LEU A 139 -5.36 11.92 -1.56
CA LEU A 139 -5.54 12.36 -0.16
C LEU A 139 -4.51 13.39 0.30
N PHE A 140 -3.31 13.40 -0.28
CA PHE A 140 -2.29 14.42 0.02
C PHE A 140 -2.63 15.77 -0.60
N ARG A 141 -3.42 15.77 -1.70
CA ARG A 141 -3.80 16.97 -2.44
C ARG A 141 -5.27 17.36 -2.30
N LYS A 142 -6.07 16.57 -1.61
CA LYS A 142 -7.51 16.78 -1.49
C LYS A 142 -7.86 18.20 -1.04
N GLU A 143 -7.23 18.70 0.00
CA GLU A 143 -7.50 20.04 0.53
C GLU A 143 -7.21 21.16 -0.48
N SER A 144 -6.22 20.98 -1.35
CA SER A 144 -5.85 21.99 -2.36
C SER A 144 -6.86 22.10 -3.51
N ILE A 145 -7.73 21.09 -3.69
CA ILE A 145 -8.72 21.06 -4.77
C ILE A 145 -10.13 21.38 -4.30
N LEU A 146 -10.41 21.39 -3.00
CA LEU A 146 -11.77 21.61 -2.45
C LEU A 146 -12.31 23.02 -2.66
N GLY A 147 -11.57 23.96 -3.16
CA GLY A 147 -12.04 25.31 -3.48
C GLY A 147 -12.17 25.60 -4.98
N LEU A 148 -11.91 24.61 -5.82
CA LEU A 148 -11.96 24.79 -7.27
C LEU A 148 -13.39 24.76 -7.81
N ASN A 149 -13.68 25.60 -8.82
CA ASN A 149 -14.99 25.65 -9.45
C ASN A 149 -15.38 24.36 -10.20
N SER A 150 -14.39 23.59 -10.64
CA SER A 150 -14.60 22.32 -11.33
C SER A 150 -13.41 21.38 -11.15
N ILE A 151 -13.69 20.07 -11.09
CA ILE A 151 -12.68 19.02 -11.03
C ILE A 151 -13.03 17.99 -12.10
N THR A 152 -12.05 17.64 -12.92
CA THR A 152 -12.18 16.58 -13.92
C THR A 152 -11.43 15.35 -13.46
N ILE A 153 -12.10 14.19 -13.45
CA ILE A 153 -11.48 12.90 -13.13
C ILE A 153 -11.34 12.12 -14.44
N VAL A 154 -10.10 11.74 -14.77
CA VAL A 154 -9.81 10.96 -15.97
C VAL A 154 -9.56 9.52 -15.58
N GLY A 155 -10.37 8.59 -16.06
CA GLY A 155 -10.29 7.15 -15.81
C GLY A 155 -11.62 6.49 -15.54
N SER A 156 -11.65 5.16 -15.68
CA SER A 156 -12.85 4.34 -15.49
C SER A 156 -12.65 3.24 -14.44
N GLY A 157 -11.52 3.22 -13.75
CA GLY A 157 -11.20 2.24 -12.72
C GLY A 157 -11.79 2.59 -11.35
N GLN A 158 -11.60 1.68 -10.40
CA GLN A 158 -12.09 1.84 -9.03
C GLN A 158 -11.59 3.13 -8.38
N SER A 159 -10.33 3.49 -8.56
CA SER A 159 -9.76 4.72 -7.98
C SER A 159 -10.51 5.96 -8.44
N ALA A 160 -10.86 6.05 -9.74
CA ALA A 160 -11.64 7.16 -10.27
C ALA A 160 -13.04 7.21 -9.66
N ALA A 161 -13.73 6.07 -9.54
CA ALA A 161 -15.06 5.98 -8.95
C ALA A 161 -15.05 6.35 -7.45
N GLU A 162 -14.04 5.90 -6.70
CA GLU A 162 -13.88 6.21 -5.28
C GLU A 162 -13.61 7.70 -5.04
N ILE A 163 -12.74 8.32 -5.85
CA ILE A 163 -12.47 9.76 -5.79
C ILE A 163 -13.73 10.56 -6.15
N PHE A 164 -14.43 10.16 -7.21
CA PHE A 164 -15.68 10.80 -7.60
C PHE A 164 -16.71 10.76 -6.46
N TYR A 165 -16.90 9.59 -5.85
CA TYR A 165 -17.82 9.44 -4.73
C TYR A 165 -17.41 10.30 -3.52
N ASP A 166 -16.12 10.31 -3.17
CA ASP A 166 -15.60 11.10 -2.05
C ASP A 166 -15.79 12.61 -2.28
N LEU A 167 -15.54 13.07 -3.49
CA LEU A 167 -15.78 14.47 -3.86
C LEU A 167 -17.26 14.84 -3.79
N LEU A 168 -18.17 13.99 -4.27
CA LEU A 168 -19.62 14.23 -4.15
C LEU A 168 -20.09 14.37 -2.69
N GLN A 169 -19.45 13.68 -1.75
CA GLN A 169 -19.78 13.82 -0.32
C GLN A 169 -19.22 15.10 0.30
N THR A 170 -18.27 15.75 -0.35
CA THR A 170 -17.55 16.91 0.17
C THR A 170 -17.99 18.21 -0.50
N TYR A 171 -18.39 18.15 -1.77
CA TYR A 171 -18.96 19.26 -2.54
C TYR A 171 -20.47 19.30 -2.34
N HIS A 172 -20.91 20.11 -1.38
CA HIS A 172 -22.31 20.52 -1.18
C HIS A 172 -22.44 22.02 -1.23
#